data_2244ac295a76d8d009635b7a538bec73
#
_entry.id   2244ac295a76d8d009635b7a538bec73
#
_cell.length_a   1.000
_cell.length_b   1.000
_cell.length_c   1.000
_cell.angle_alpha   90.00
_cell.angle_beta   90.00
_cell.angle_gamma   90.00
#
_symmetry.space_group_name_H-M   'P 1'
#
loop_
_entity.id
_entity.type
_entity.pdbx_description
1 polymer ?
#
loop_
_entity_poly.entity_id
_entity_poly.type
_entity_poly.pdbx_seq_one_letter_code
_entity_poly.pdbx_strand_id
1 'polypeptide(L)'
;MHSLIGLVVTLFVFVNFSLSNALPYDFNIRNAGNATFDYVIVGGGTAGLTIAARLADRNYQVAVVEAGGYYELMYPVTRVPGSCSLGAGADIRTKTPIDWGFVAQRVAGANFRDIHYPRGKCLGGSSASNFMIYQRPSIQSMARWAELVNDSSYLFENVLPFFKRSVSFSPPKATRFANSTPLFNATAFDKEGQPVQVSYPKYAMPFSTWVKQALNEIGLQEAHDFNSGSLMGHQFCAMTIQQTDGSRSSSESAFSSQNRQWTFYLYAMAKRILFDNQKRATGVLVEQGNEFILTATREVIISAGAFQSPQLLMVSGIGPSYVSQTYGIDVIADLPGVGQNMWDHVFFGPSYQVAVSTLTLLASDPLYLLSQAEAWFFGGNGVLTNPSTDYVAFEKLPLVSLSGFSQENKQDLAWFPSDWPEVEYLAGSTYVGNFSDPYVQQPRTGQYASIIGILVAPISRGNVTIRSADTADMPVISPNWLETDTDKKVSVAAYRRARDLFRTQSMAPVILGQEYFPGLEHETDSEILEIIRNTMMTIYHASCTCKMGVSTDRMAVIDSRARVFGVTGLRVVDASAFPILPPGHPQSTIYMLAEKIAVDIIIHGS
;
A
#
# COMPACT_ATOMS: atom_id res chain seq x y z
N MET A 1 -12.91 7.43 25.74
CA MET A 1 -11.74 7.85 24.91
C MET A 1 -12.08 7.84 23.43
N HIS A 2 -12.66 6.78 22.86
CA HIS A 2 -13.22 6.82 21.47
C HIS A 2 -14.16 8.00 21.24
N SER A 3 -14.93 8.43 22.25
CA SER A 3 -15.85 9.57 22.15
C SER A 3 -15.13 10.93 22.11
N LEU A 4 -13.95 11.08 22.69
CA LEU A 4 -13.26 12.39 22.75
C LEU A 4 -12.47 12.65 21.47
N ILE A 5 -11.74 11.63 20.96
CA ILE A 5 -11.09 11.72 19.63
C ILE A 5 -12.16 11.88 18.54
N GLY A 6 -13.25 11.10 18.62
CA GLY A 6 -14.41 11.26 17.76
C GLY A 6 -15.04 12.66 17.89
N LEU A 7 -15.14 13.22 19.09
CA LEU A 7 -15.71 14.55 19.33
C LEU A 7 -14.80 15.67 18.79
N VAL A 8 -13.49 15.60 19.05
CA VAL A 8 -12.51 16.57 18.53
C VAL A 8 -12.46 16.52 17.01
N VAL A 9 -12.38 15.32 16.42
CA VAL A 9 -12.42 15.13 14.97
C VAL A 9 -13.75 15.61 14.39
N THR A 10 -14.87 15.29 15.03
CA THR A 10 -16.21 15.72 14.60
C THR A 10 -16.37 17.23 14.70
N LEU A 11 -15.86 17.86 15.74
CA LEU A 11 -15.92 19.32 15.90
C LEU A 11 -15.09 20.03 14.81
N PHE A 12 -13.88 19.55 14.52
CA PHE A 12 -13.05 20.09 13.43
C PHE A 12 -13.64 19.82 12.03
N VAL A 13 -14.32 18.70 11.84
CA VAL A 13 -15.03 18.38 10.60
C VAL A 13 -16.24 19.30 10.40
N PHE A 14 -17.04 19.55 11.44
CA PHE A 14 -18.19 20.47 11.35
C PHE A 14 -17.77 21.91 11.07
N VAL A 15 -16.67 22.37 11.64
CA VAL A 15 -16.15 23.72 11.38
C VAL A 15 -15.66 23.85 9.93
N ASN A 16 -15.01 22.82 9.36
CA ASN A 16 -14.60 22.82 7.95
C ASN A 16 -15.79 22.75 6.98
N PHE A 17 -16.82 21.96 7.30
CA PHE A 17 -18.02 21.85 6.47
C PHE A 17 -18.81 23.17 6.41
N SER A 18 -18.74 23.99 7.47
CA SER A 18 -19.37 25.31 7.51
C SER A 18 -18.59 26.37 6.73
N LEU A 19 -17.30 26.17 6.47
CA LEU A 19 -16.42 27.09 5.76
C LEU A 19 -16.23 26.78 4.26
N SER A 20 -16.55 25.56 3.82
CA SER A 20 -16.48 25.16 2.41
C SER A 20 -17.82 24.59 1.94
N ASN A 21 -18.75 25.47 1.54
CA ASN A 21 -20.04 25.08 0.97
C ASN A 21 -19.97 24.56 -0.48
N ALA A 22 -18.84 24.03 -0.92
CA ALA A 22 -18.71 23.37 -2.22
C ALA A 22 -17.87 22.10 -2.08
N LEU A 23 -18.33 21.00 -2.62
CA LEU A 23 -17.45 19.90 -3.00
C LEU A 23 -16.31 20.51 -3.83
N PRO A 24 -15.05 20.26 -3.50
CA PRO A 24 -13.93 20.92 -4.18
C PRO A 24 -13.83 20.57 -5.67
N TYR A 25 -14.72 19.68 -6.17
CA TYR A 25 -14.63 19.14 -7.52
C TYR A 25 -16.02 19.00 -8.16
N ASP A 26 -16.12 19.42 -9.40
CA ASP A 26 -17.31 19.24 -10.25
C ASP A 26 -17.23 17.87 -10.94
N PHE A 27 -17.52 16.80 -10.17
CA PHE A 27 -17.58 15.46 -10.71
C PHE A 27 -18.91 15.20 -11.40
N ASN A 28 -18.86 14.68 -12.61
CA ASN A 28 -20.03 14.15 -13.29
C ASN A 28 -20.45 12.80 -12.67
N ILE A 29 -21.14 12.86 -11.54
CA ILE A 29 -21.69 11.67 -10.85
C ILE A 29 -22.99 11.29 -11.53
N ARG A 30 -23.15 10.01 -11.87
CA ARG A 30 -24.39 9.45 -12.40
C ARG A 30 -24.98 8.40 -11.47
N ASN A 31 -26.31 8.33 -11.50
CA ASN A 31 -27.07 7.26 -10.89
C ASN A 31 -27.22 6.07 -11.84
N ALA A 32 -27.73 4.94 -11.32
CA ALA A 32 -27.99 3.71 -12.05
C ALA A 32 -28.70 3.94 -13.39
N GLY A 33 -28.18 3.35 -14.44
CA GLY A 33 -28.73 3.41 -15.78
C GLY A 33 -27.74 2.95 -16.84
N ASN A 34 -28.22 2.27 -17.87
CA ASN A 34 -27.41 1.83 -18.99
C ASN A 34 -26.77 3.01 -19.70
N ALA A 35 -25.50 2.88 -20.02
CA ALA A 35 -24.74 3.91 -20.73
C ALA A 35 -23.57 3.30 -21.50
N THR A 36 -23.07 4.04 -22.50
CA THR A 36 -21.97 3.61 -23.36
C THR A 36 -20.80 4.59 -23.23
N PHE A 37 -19.60 4.04 -23.12
CA PHE A 37 -18.34 4.76 -23.00
C PHE A 37 -17.28 4.14 -23.92
N ASP A 38 -16.18 4.84 -24.14
CA ASP A 38 -15.01 4.25 -24.79
C ASP A 38 -14.36 3.22 -23.87
N TYR A 39 -14.17 3.61 -22.60
CA TYR A 39 -13.55 2.77 -21.57
C TYR A 39 -14.42 2.72 -20.32
N VAL A 40 -14.54 1.53 -19.74
CA VAL A 40 -15.14 1.32 -18.41
C VAL A 40 -14.05 0.84 -17.46
N ILE A 41 -13.76 1.62 -16.42
CA ILE A 41 -12.74 1.33 -15.42
C ILE A 41 -13.42 0.88 -14.15
N VAL A 42 -13.08 -0.32 -13.67
CA VAL A 42 -13.62 -0.89 -12.43
C VAL A 42 -12.62 -0.69 -11.31
N GLY A 43 -12.99 0.16 -10.34
CA GLY A 43 -12.19 0.58 -9.20
C GLY A 43 -11.61 1.98 -9.37
N GLY A 44 -12.04 2.92 -8.55
CA GLY A 44 -11.57 4.30 -8.46
C GLY A 44 -10.37 4.47 -7.52
N GLY A 45 -9.47 3.48 -7.47
CA GLY A 45 -8.28 3.48 -6.62
C GLY A 45 -7.05 4.14 -7.27
N THR A 46 -5.86 3.82 -6.72
CA THR A 46 -4.56 4.38 -7.14
C THR A 46 -4.33 4.25 -8.65
N ALA A 47 -4.47 3.07 -9.23
CA ALA A 47 -4.27 2.84 -10.65
C ALA A 47 -5.45 3.31 -11.49
N GLY A 48 -6.68 3.00 -11.06
CA GLY A 48 -7.89 3.28 -11.84
C GLY A 48 -8.08 4.77 -12.11
N LEU A 49 -7.91 5.64 -11.11
CA LEU A 49 -8.00 7.09 -11.31
C LEU A 49 -6.86 7.64 -12.17
N THR A 50 -5.66 7.07 -12.06
CA THR A 50 -4.53 7.46 -12.92
C THR A 50 -4.82 7.16 -14.38
N ILE A 51 -5.24 5.93 -14.72
CA ILE A 51 -5.60 5.56 -16.09
C ILE A 51 -6.79 6.38 -16.59
N ALA A 52 -7.86 6.49 -15.78
CA ALA A 52 -9.05 7.25 -16.14
C ALA A 52 -8.71 8.68 -16.53
N ALA A 53 -7.89 9.36 -15.72
CA ALA A 53 -7.45 10.71 -15.98
C ALA A 53 -6.68 10.82 -17.31
N ARG A 54 -5.72 9.91 -17.56
CA ARG A 54 -4.91 9.95 -18.78
C ARG A 54 -5.71 9.67 -20.06
N LEU A 55 -6.71 8.81 -19.99
CA LEU A 55 -7.63 8.56 -21.10
C LEU A 55 -8.57 9.74 -21.32
N ALA A 56 -9.14 10.31 -20.25
CA ALA A 56 -9.99 11.49 -20.33
C ALA A 56 -9.24 12.73 -20.86
N ASP A 57 -7.94 12.89 -20.53
CA ASP A 57 -7.06 13.94 -21.08
C ASP A 57 -6.88 13.81 -22.62
N ARG A 58 -7.28 12.66 -23.21
CA ARG A 58 -7.31 12.42 -24.67
C ARG A 58 -8.72 12.47 -25.25
N ASN A 59 -9.66 13.05 -24.53
CA ASN A 59 -11.07 13.18 -24.90
C ASN A 59 -11.82 11.87 -25.09
N TYR A 60 -11.34 10.74 -24.54
CA TYR A 60 -12.13 9.53 -24.48
C TYR A 60 -13.24 9.66 -23.45
N GLN A 61 -14.39 9.09 -23.74
CA GLN A 61 -15.50 8.97 -22.79
C GLN A 61 -15.18 7.83 -21.81
N VAL A 62 -14.95 8.16 -20.54
CA VAL A 62 -14.50 7.21 -19.53
C VAL A 62 -15.53 7.11 -18.41
N ALA A 63 -15.95 5.88 -18.08
CA ALA A 63 -16.68 5.58 -16.85
C ALA A 63 -15.76 5.01 -15.78
N VAL A 64 -15.92 5.46 -14.53
CA VAL A 64 -15.26 4.88 -13.35
C VAL A 64 -16.34 4.33 -12.42
N VAL A 65 -16.27 3.03 -12.13
CA VAL A 65 -17.17 2.33 -11.20
C VAL A 65 -16.44 2.16 -9.87
N GLU A 66 -16.96 2.75 -8.80
CA GLU A 66 -16.38 2.69 -7.45
C GLU A 66 -17.42 2.30 -6.40
N ALA A 67 -17.10 1.28 -5.61
CA ALA A 67 -18.00 0.75 -4.60
C ALA A 67 -18.18 1.64 -3.36
N GLY A 68 -17.26 2.59 -3.16
CA GLY A 68 -17.34 3.60 -2.11
C GLY A 68 -17.69 4.99 -2.63
N GLY A 69 -17.57 5.98 -1.76
CA GLY A 69 -17.77 7.39 -2.08
C GLY A 69 -16.50 8.20 -1.90
N TYR A 70 -16.64 9.50 -1.68
CA TYR A 70 -15.51 10.39 -1.37
C TYR A 70 -15.01 10.13 0.04
N TYR A 71 -13.72 9.76 0.18
CA TYR A 71 -13.15 9.51 1.50
C TYR A 71 -13.13 10.78 2.37
N GLU A 72 -12.95 11.94 1.77
CA GLU A 72 -12.94 13.22 2.48
C GLU A 72 -14.29 13.56 3.12
N LEU A 73 -15.39 13.04 2.58
CA LEU A 73 -16.73 13.18 3.16
C LEU A 73 -17.06 12.02 4.11
N MET A 74 -16.63 10.79 3.77
CA MET A 74 -16.96 9.60 4.55
C MET A 74 -16.12 9.47 5.82
N TYR A 75 -14.83 9.87 5.75
CA TYR A 75 -13.89 9.76 6.86
C TYR A 75 -12.76 10.80 6.75
N PRO A 76 -13.07 12.11 6.92
CA PRO A 76 -12.16 13.22 6.61
C PRO A 76 -10.86 13.23 7.41
N VAL A 77 -10.82 12.55 8.56
CA VAL A 77 -9.60 12.43 9.38
C VAL A 77 -8.43 11.81 8.62
N THR A 78 -8.67 11.02 7.58
CA THR A 78 -7.62 10.41 6.74
C THR A 78 -6.79 11.43 5.94
N ARG A 79 -7.25 12.67 5.80
CA ARG A 79 -6.43 13.77 5.27
C ARG A 79 -5.24 14.09 6.16
N VAL A 80 -5.34 13.79 7.45
CA VAL A 80 -4.31 14.08 8.47
C VAL A 80 -3.29 12.95 8.51
N PRO A 81 -2.01 13.16 8.14
CA PRO A 81 -1.03 12.07 8.11
C PRO A 81 -0.87 11.33 9.43
N GLY A 82 -0.85 12.03 10.56
CA GLY A 82 -0.73 11.44 11.90
C GLY A 82 -1.90 10.54 12.32
N SER A 83 -2.98 10.47 11.53
CA SER A 83 -4.12 9.59 11.77
C SER A 83 -4.07 8.28 10.97
N CYS A 84 -3.02 8.03 10.19
CA CYS A 84 -2.95 6.90 9.24
C CYS A 84 -3.08 5.51 9.90
N SER A 85 -2.78 5.39 11.20
CA SER A 85 -2.96 4.16 11.98
C SER A 85 -4.41 3.90 12.42
N LEU A 86 -5.31 4.87 12.27
CA LEU A 86 -6.74 4.65 12.49
C LEU A 86 -7.29 3.69 11.44
N GLY A 87 -7.80 2.55 11.89
CA GLY A 87 -8.30 1.50 11.02
C GLY A 87 -7.26 0.49 10.53
N ALA A 88 -5.98 0.65 10.92
CA ALA A 88 -4.90 -0.21 10.47
C ALA A 88 -4.66 -1.46 11.36
N GLY A 89 -5.37 -1.63 12.48
CA GLY A 89 -5.16 -2.73 13.41
C GLY A 89 -5.56 -4.10 12.88
N ALA A 90 -4.98 -5.15 13.48
CA ALA A 90 -5.30 -6.55 13.17
C ALA A 90 -6.72 -6.97 13.58
N ASP A 91 -7.34 -6.25 14.52
CA ASP A 91 -8.72 -6.50 14.95
C ASP A 91 -9.71 -5.85 13.98
N ILE A 92 -10.67 -6.62 13.48
CA ILE A 92 -11.71 -6.13 12.56
C ILE A 92 -12.54 -4.97 13.16
N ARG A 93 -12.59 -4.85 14.48
CA ARG A 93 -13.27 -3.73 15.16
C ARG A 93 -12.61 -2.38 14.89
N THR A 94 -11.37 -2.35 14.36
CA THR A 94 -10.72 -1.11 13.93
C THR A 94 -11.22 -0.60 12.56
N LYS A 95 -12.03 -1.39 11.84
CA LYS A 95 -12.59 -1.03 10.53
C LYS A 95 -13.19 0.37 10.52
N THR A 96 -12.82 1.15 9.51
CA THR A 96 -13.31 2.52 9.28
C THR A 96 -14.44 2.56 8.22
N PRO A 97 -15.18 3.68 8.10
CA PRO A 97 -16.24 3.81 7.07
C PRO A 97 -15.74 3.67 5.62
N ILE A 98 -14.45 3.89 5.37
CA ILE A 98 -13.84 3.79 4.03
C ILE A 98 -13.07 2.49 3.82
N ASP A 99 -13.32 1.48 4.62
CA ASP A 99 -12.61 0.20 4.56
C ASP A 99 -13.54 -0.93 4.12
N TRP A 100 -13.05 -1.80 3.26
CA TRP A 100 -13.75 -3.02 2.87
C TRP A 100 -14.02 -3.96 4.05
N GLY A 101 -13.09 -4.06 5.00
CA GLY A 101 -13.16 -4.97 6.15
C GLY A 101 -12.84 -6.42 5.76
N PHE A 102 -11.84 -6.63 4.90
CA PHE A 102 -11.34 -7.97 4.63
C PHE A 102 -10.72 -8.60 5.87
N VAL A 103 -10.82 -9.91 5.98
CA VAL A 103 -10.19 -10.69 7.04
C VAL A 103 -9.50 -11.90 6.40
N ALA A 104 -8.19 -12.00 6.61
CA ALA A 104 -7.46 -13.23 6.37
C ALA A 104 -7.74 -14.18 7.54
N GLN A 105 -8.47 -15.27 7.27
CA GLN A 105 -8.97 -16.18 8.30
C GLN A 105 -7.97 -17.30 8.56
N ARG A 106 -7.79 -17.64 9.85
CA ARG A 106 -7.02 -18.80 10.31
C ARG A 106 -5.63 -18.89 9.69
N VAL A 107 -4.88 -17.78 9.70
CA VAL A 107 -3.55 -17.70 9.08
C VAL A 107 -2.57 -18.59 9.83
N ALA A 108 -2.13 -19.70 9.22
CA ALA A 108 -1.30 -20.72 9.88
C ALA A 108 0.04 -20.16 10.37
N GLY A 109 0.75 -19.36 9.55
CA GLY A 109 1.99 -18.70 9.95
C GLY A 109 1.81 -17.66 11.06
N ALA A 110 0.57 -17.26 11.39
CA ALA A 110 0.22 -16.35 12.47
C ALA A 110 -0.53 -17.06 13.62
N ASN A 111 -0.20 -18.33 13.90
CA ASN A 111 -0.85 -19.13 14.94
C ASN A 111 -2.38 -19.20 14.81
N PHE A 112 -2.85 -19.34 13.58
CA PHE A 112 -4.26 -19.42 13.22
C PHE A 112 -5.10 -18.22 13.67
N ARG A 113 -4.51 -17.03 13.79
CA ARG A 113 -5.26 -15.80 14.04
C ARG A 113 -6.05 -15.40 12.80
N ASP A 114 -7.22 -14.81 13.05
CA ASP A 114 -7.93 -14.02 12.08
C ASP A 114 -7.34 -12.61 12.09
N ILE A 115 -6.97 -12.10 10.92
CA ILE A 115 -6.28 -10.82 10.80
C ILE A 115 -7.06 -9.92 9.85
N HIS A 116 -7.53 -8.80 10.37
CA HIS A 116 -8.13 -7.74 9.56
C HIS A 116 -7.12 -7.21 8.55
N TYR A 117 -7.54 -7.10 7.28
CA TYR A 117 -6.71 -6.63 6.19
C TYR A 117 -7.32 -5.37 5.55
N PRO A 118 -7.05 -4.16 6.09
CA PRO A 118 -7.63 -2.92 5.58
C PRO A 118 -7.33 -2.66 4.11
N ARG A 119 -8.39 -2.25 3.38
CA ARG A 119 -8.30 -1.78 1.99
C ARG A 119 -9.33 -0.68 1.76
N GLY A 120 -8.92 0.39 1.08
CA GLY A 120 -9.82 1.51 0.82
C GLY A 120 -11.03 1.11 -0.04
N LYS A 121 -12.23 1.39 0.47
CA LYS A 121 -13.53 1.36 -0.21
C LYS A 121 -14.02 2.78 -0.42
N CYS A 122 -13.36 3.50 -1.32
CA CYS A 122 -13.63 4.91 -1.60
C CYS A 122 -12.89 5.35 -2.86
N LEU A 123 -13.25 6.48 -3.43
CA LEU A 123 -12.38 7.14 -4.41
C LEU A 123 -11.01 7.41 -3.80
N GLY A 124 -9.96 7.13 -4.57
CA GLY A 124 -8.59 7.08 -4.07
C GLY A 124 -8.16 5.68 -3.63
N GLY A 125 -9.11 4.79 -3.33
CA GLY A 125 -8.81 3.43 -2.87
C GLY A 125 -7.83 3.44 -1.69
N SER A 126 -6.85 2.52 -1.70
CA SER A 126 -5.86 2.42 -0.62
C SER A 126 -4.87 3.59 -0.55
N SER A 127 -4.78 4.48 -1.57
CA SER A 127 -4.00 5.72 -1.44
C SER A 127 -4.65 6.73 -0.47
N ALA A 128 -5.97 6.59 -0.20
CA ALA A 128 -6.69 7.38 0.79
C ALA A 128 -6.47 6.92 2.24
N SER A 129 -5.94 5.70 2.47
CA SER A 129 -5.80 5.11 3.81
C SER A 129 -4.39 4.59 4.14
N ASN A 130 -3.43 4.67 3.23
CA ASN A 130 -2.06 4.17 3.41
C ASN A 130 -1.21 5.07 4.36
N PHE A 131 0.00 4.60 4.66
CA PHE A 131 1.00 5.34 5.46
C PHE A 131 1.85 6.32 4.62
N MET A 132 1.47 6.57 3.39
CA MET A 132 2.02 7.60 2.48
C MET A 132 3.48 7.44 2.06
N ILE A 133 4.25 6.48 2.58
CA ILE A 133 5.66 6.29 2.21
C ILE A 133 5.79 6.17 0.69
N TYR A 134 6.66 6.99 0.10
CA TYR A 134 6.94 7.00 -1.33
C TYR A 134 8.41 6.76 -1.60
N GLN A 135 8.73 5.61 -2.15
CA GLN A 135 10.04 5.28 -2.70
C GLN A 135 9.85 4.47 -3.99
N ARG A 136 10.90 4.31 -4.78
CA ARG A 136 10.88 3.50 -6.00
C ARG A 136 11.66 2.21 -5.79
N PRO A 137 11.34 1.15 -6.56
CA PRO A 137 12.06 -0.12 -6.47
C PRO A 137 13.52 0.01 -6.90
N SER A 138 14.33 -1.01 -6.58
CA SER A 138 15.73 -1.08 -7.00
C SER A 138 15.86 -1.39 -8.49
N ILE A 139 16.98 -1.00 -9.09
CA ILE A 139 17.27 -1.19 -10.52
C ILE A 139 17.16 -2.67 -10.89
N GLN A 140 17.78 -3.56 -10.11
CA GLN A 140 17.79 -4.99 -10.46
C GLN A 140 16.45 -5.67 -10.19
N SER A 141 15.63 -5.15 -9.28
CA SER A 141 14.25 -5.65 -9.11
C SER A 141 13.39 -5.37 -10.34
N MET A 142 13.57 -4.21 -10.99
CA MET A 142 12.93 -3.93 -12.27
C MET A 142 13.53 -4.71 -13.43
N ALA A 143 14.82 -5.00 -13.41
CA ALA A 143 15.44 -5.92 -14.37
C ALA A 143 14.85 -7.34 -14.24
N ARG A 144 14.62 -7.81 -12.99
CA ARG A 144 13.94 -9.09 -12.75
C ARG A 144 12.49 -9.08 -13.24
N TRP A 145 11.77 -7.97 -13.07
CA TRP A 145 10.45 -7.79 -13.67
C TRP A 145 10.51 -7.93 -15.20
N ALA A 146 11.40 -7.16 -15.85
CA ALA A 146 11.57 -7.18 -17.32
C ALA A 146 11.89 -8.58 -17.86
N GLU A 147 12.75 -9.32 -17.16
CA GLU A 147 13.07 -10.72 -17.48
C GLU A 147 11.83 -11.62 -17.43
N LEU A 148 11.06 -11.58 -16.33
CA LEU A 148 9.90 -12.44 -16.12
C LEU A 148 8.79 -12.22 -17.14
N VAL A 149 8.64 -10.99 -17.64
CA VAL A 149 7.63 -10.66 -18.65
C VAL A 149 8.19 -10.62 -20.07
N ASN A 150 9.49 -10.88 -20.24
CA ASN A 150 10.24 -10.80 -21.49
C ASN A 150 10.02 -9.48 -22.24
N ASP A 151 10.10 -8.37 -21.50
CA ASP A 151 9.86 -7.02 -22.04
C ASP A 151 10.81 -6.00 -21.38
N SER A 152 11.85 -5.59 -22.12
CA SER A 152 12.84 -4.63 -21.64
C SER A 152 12.28 -3.23 -21.36
N SER A 153 11.06 -2.92 -21.81
CA SER A 153 10.40 -1.65 -21.48
C SER A 153 10.10 -1.50 -19.97
N TYR A 154 10.25 -2.58 -19.17
CA TYR A 154 10.16 -2.57 -17.72
C TYR A 154 11.51 -2.38 -17.01
N LEU A 155 12.64 -2.27 -17.70
CA LEU A 155 13.90 -1.86 -17.08
C LEU A 155 13.75 -0.49 -16.39
N PHE A 156 14.46 -0.30 -15.28
CA PHE A 156 14.30 0.89 -14.44
C PHE A 156 14.42 2.21 -15.24
N GLU A 157 15.41 2.33 -16.10
CA GLU A 157 15.61 3.49 -16.97
C GLU A 157 14.44 3.75 -17.92
N ASN A 158 13.77 2.68 -18.39
CA ASN A 158 12.63 2.78 -19.32
C ASN A 158 11.31 3.08 -18.60
N VAL A 159 11.17 2.68 -17.33
CA VAL A 159 9.98 3.02 -16.52
C VAL A 159 10.15 4.30 -15.70
N LEU A 160 11.37 4.83 -15.55
CA LEU A 160 11.61 6.06 -14.81
C LEU A 160 10.78 7.26 -15.29
N PRO A 161 10.56 7.49 -16.60
CA PRO A 161 9.66 8.54 -17.07
C PRO A 161 8.23 8.40 -16.55
N PHE A 162 7.72 7.17 -16.39
CA PHE A 162 6.38 6.91 -15.87
C PHE A 162 6.30 7.13 -14.36
N PHE A 163 7.35 6.81 -13.60
CA PHE A 163 7.45 7.19 -12.19
C PHE A 163 7.40 8.71 -12.01
N LYS A 164 8.11 9.45 -12.86
CA LYS A 164 8.17 10.91 -12.81
C LYS A 164 6.83 11.55 -13.18
N ARG A 165 6.13 10.98 -14.16
CA ARG A 165 4.91 11.55 -14.73
C ARG A 165 3.75 11.68 -13.74
N SER A 166 3.72 10.87 -12.68
CA SER A 166 2.65 10.89 -11.68
C SER A 166 2.85 11.93 -10.59
N VAL A 167 4.09 12.37 -10.32
CA VAL A 167 4.44 13.04 -9.07
C VAL A 167 5.15 14.38 -9.27
N SER A 168 4.74 15.37 -8.47
CA SER A 168 5.49 16.60 -8.21
C SER A 168 6.21 16.49 -6.87
N PHE A 169 7.50 16.80 -6.86
CA PHE A 169 8.32 16.75 -5.66
C PHE A 169 8.58 18.14 -5.09
N SER A 170 8.31 18.29 -3.80
CA SER A 170 8.67 19.48 -3.03
C SER A 170 9.81 19.15 -2.06
N PRO A 171 10.96 19.82 -2.16
CA PRO A 171 12.09 19.63 -1.24
C PRO A 171 11.69 19.90 0.22
N PRO A 172 12.42 19.36 1.22
CA PRO A 172 12.17 19.65 2.62
C PRO A 172 12.36 21.13 2.90
N LYS A 173 11.52 21.69 3.81
CA LYS A 173 11.69 23.09 4.22
C LYS A 173 12.97 23.28 5.04
N ALA A 174 13.60 24.44 4.90
CA ALA A 174 14.81 24.83 5.64
C ALA A 174 14.62 24.96 7.17
N THR A 175 13.37 24.84 7.65
CA THR A 175 13.02 24.89 9.09
C THR A 175 13.29 23.57 9.84
N ARG A 176 13.66 22.50 9.16
CA ARG A 176 14.05 21.24 9.83
C ARG A 176 15.41 21.39 10.50
N PHE A 177 15.59 20.76 11.65
CA PHE A 177 16.90 20.67 12.30
C PHE A 177 17.90 19.93 11.42
N ALA A 178 19.18 20.31 11.50
CA ALA A 178 20.23 19.74 10.65
C ALA A 178 20.33 18.20 10.73
N ASN A 179 20.14 17.62 11.92
CA ASN A 179 20.15 16.17 12.11
C ASN A 179 18.89 15.44 11.59
N SER A 180 17.86 16.19 11.19
CA SER A 180 16.61 15.66 10.63
C SER A 180 16.38 16.07 9.17
N THR A 181 17.36 16.71 8.54
CA THR A 181 17.28 17.11 7.13
C THR A 181 17.57 15.89 6.24
N PRO A 182 16.63 15.48 5.35
CA PRO A 182 16.85 14.37 4.45
C PRO A 182 17.83 14.71 3.33
N LEU A 183 18.58 13.71 2.88
CA LEU A 183 19.24 13.74 1.58
C LEU A 183 18.22 13.33 0.51
N PHE A 184 18.31 13.93 -0.66
CA PHE A 184 17.43 13.62 -1.78
C PHE A 184 18.09 13.97 -3.12
N ASN A 185 17.68 13.28 -4.18
CA ASN A 185 18.07 13.59 -5.54
C ASN A 185 16.90 14.25 -6.29
N ALA A 186 16.98 15.57 -6.49
CA ALA A 186 15.93 16.30 -7.21
C ALA A 186 15.77 15.85 -8.67
N THR A 187 16.82 15.29 -9.30
CA THR A 187 16.75 14.82 -10.69
C THR A 187 15.99 13.51 -10.85
N ALA A 188 15.71 12.80 -9.72
CA ALA A 188 14.81 11.66 -9.70
C ALA A 188 13.35 12.05 -9.99
N PHE A 189 13.03 13.33 -9.95
CA PHE A 189 11.69 13.87 -10.17
C PHE A 189 11.69 14.85 -11.34
N ASP A 190 10.54 15.02 -11.98
CA ASP A 190 10.35 16.09 -12.96
C ASP A 190 10.00 17.41 -12.26
N LYS A 191 10.07 18.49 -13.05
CA LYS A 191 9.64 19.82 -12.61
C LYS A 191 8.12 19.83 -12.39
N GLU A 192 7.66 20.88 -11.71
CA GLU A 192 6.29 21.11 -11.25
C GLU A 192 5.16 20.73 -12.23
N GLY A 193 3.97 20.44 -11.70
CA GLY A 193 2.74 20.26 -12.49
C GLY A 193 2.22 18.83 -12.60
N GLN A 194 2.85 17.86 -11.94
CA GLN A 194 2.34 16.50 -11.89
C GLN A 194 1.36 16.32 -10.72
N PRO A 195 0.35 15.42 -10.83
CA PRO A 195 -0.80 15.47 -9.93
C PRO A 195 -0.50 15.06 -8.48
N VAL A 196 0.22 13.97 -8.25
CA VAL A 196 0.49 13.49 -6.87
C VAL A 196 1.61 14.30 -6.24
N GLN A 197 1.33 14.91 -5.09
CA GLN A 197 2.31 15.69 -4.34
C GLN A 197 3.16 14.78 -3.46
N VAL A 198 4.49 14.85 -3.62
CA VAL A 198 5.47 14.12 -2.82
C VAL A 198 6.37 15.12 -2.12
N SER A 199 6.50 14.97 -0.80
CA SER A 199 7.34 15.82 0.03
C SER A 199 7.82 15.07 1.27
N TYR A 200 8.45 15.76 2.19
CA TYR A 200 8.75 15.22 3.52
C TYR A 200 7.80 15.81 4.55
N PRO A 201 7.42 15.06 5.61
CA PRO A 201 6.66 15.61 6.72
C PRO A 201 7.29 16.89 7.25
N LYS A 202 6.50 17.91 7.55
CA LYS A 202 7.03 19.18 8.09
C LYS A 202 7.63 19.01 9.47
N TYR A 203 7.12 18.08 10.26
CA TYR A 203 7.65 17.69 11.57
C TYR A 203 8.43 16.38 11.43
N ALA A 204 9.71 16.39 11.79
CA ALA A 204 10.51 15.18 11.89
C ALA A 204 10.37 14.57 13.28
N MET A 205 10.15 13.26 13.35
CA MET A 205 10.07 12.58 14.64
C MET A 205 11.42 12.56 15.34
N PRO A 206 11.50 12.98 16.63
CA PRO A 206 12.76 12.98 17.36
C PRO A 206 13.41 11.59 17.43
N PHE A 207 12.62 10.54 17.61
CA PHE A 207 13.12 9.16 17.68
C PHE A 207 13.87 8.77 16.40
N SER A 208 13.43 9.23 15.23
CA SER A 208 14.08 8.95 13.95
C SER A 208 15.53 9.42 13.88
N THR A 209 15.86 10.53 14.55
CA THR A 209 17.25 11.05 14.59
C THR A 209 18.19 10.16 15.42
N TRP A 210 17.66 9.47 16.41
CA TRP A 210 18.41 8.50 17.23
C TRP A 210 18.57 7.17 16.50
N VAL A 211 17.50 6.69 15.83
CA VAL A 211 17.59 5.50 14.97
C VAL A 211 18.64 5.71 13.86
N LYS A 212 18.70 6.89 13.27
CA LYS A 212 19.76 7.25 12.30
C LYS A 212 21.16 7.00 12.88
N GLN A 213 21.43 7.44 14.10
CA GLN A 213 22.72 7.24 14.76
C GLN A 213 22.99 5.76 15.06
N ALA A 214 21.97 5.03 15.54
CA ALA A 214 22.08 3.60 15.81
C ALA A 214 22.40 2.80 14.54
N LEU A 215 21.75 3.11 13.42
CA LEU A 215 22.02 2.46 12.14
C LEU A 215 23.44 2.71 11.65
N ASN A 216 23.96 3.93 11.80
CA ASN A 216 25.36 4.24 11.52
C ASN A 216 26.31 3.43 12.42
N GLU A 217 26.01 3.32 13.74
CA GLU A 217 26.83 2.57 14.70
C GLU A 217 26.93 1.09 14.36
N ILE A 218 25.85 0.47 13.87
CA ILE A 218 25.87 -0.94 13.41
C ILE A 218 26.44 -1.12 12.01
N GLY A 219 26.94 -0.04 11.38
CA GLY A 219 27.66 -0.06 10.09
C GLY A 219 26.77 0.03 8.84
N LEU A 220 25.46 0.27 8.98
CA LEU A 220 24.61 0.53 7.83
C LEU A 220 24.86 1.95 7.31
N GLN A 221 25.06 2.12 6.00
CA GLN A 221 25.40 3.40 5.41
C GLN A 221 24.17 4.27 5.16
N GLU A 222 24.31 5.58 5.28
CA GLU A 222 23.24 6.51 4.90
C GLU A 222 23.05 6.49 3.38
N ALA A 223 21.82 6.21 2.94
CA ALA A 223 21.45 6.24 1.53
C ALA A 223 21.37 7.70 1.04
N HIS A 224 21.76 7.93 -0.22
CA HIS A 224 21.61 9.26 -0.82
C HIS A 224 20.14 9.63 -1.04
N ASP A 225 19.34 8.69 -1.52
CA ASP A 225 17.88 8.80 -1.67
C ASP A 225 17.29 7.41 -1.95
N PHE A 226 15.94 7.30 -1.93
CA PHE A 226 15.22 6.08 -2.25
C PHE A 226 14.40 6.17 -3.55
N ASN A 227 14.71 7.12 -4.45
CA ASN A 227 13.95 7.36 -5.65
C ASN A 227 14.76 7.25 -6.95
N SER A 228 16.08 7.03 -6.83
CA SER A 228 16.99 6.86 -7.97
C SER A 228 17.28 5.40 -8.33
N GLY A 229 16.56 4.43 -7.75
CA GLY A 229 16.72 3.02 -8.06
C GLY A 229 17.68 2.27 -7.13
N SER A 230 17.99 2.82 -5.96
CA SER A 230 18.72 2.14 -4.89
C SER A 230 17.94 2.24 -3.58
N LEU A 231 17.84 1.12 -2.87
CA LEU A 231 17.16 1.05 -1.56
C LEU A 231 18.13 0.74 -0.41
N MET A 232 19.34 0.23 -0.71
CA MET A 232 20.28 -0.16 0.35
C MET A 232 20.75 1.02 1.19
N GLY A 233 20.66 0.90 2.50
CA GLY A 233 21.03 1.93 3.46
C GLY A 233 19.84 2.51 4.22
N HIS A 234 20.02 3.68 4.85
CA HIS A 234 18.98 4.32 5.65
C HIS A 234 18.83 5.81 5.37
N GLN A 235 17.61 6.34 5.43
CA GLN A 235 17.32 7.75 5.17
C GLN A 235 15.92 8.13 5.66
N PHE A 236 15.66 9.43 5.83
CA PHE A 236 14.30 9.95 5.88
C PHE A 236 13.57 9.65 4.56
N CYS A 237 12.34 9.15 4.64
CA CYS A 237 11.58 8.81 3.45
C CYS A 237 10.68 9.96 2.96
N ALA A 238 10.61 10.12 1.64
CA ALA A 238 9.61 10.97 1.02
C ALA A 238 8.22 10.35 1.16
N MET A 239 7.18 11.18 1.14
CA MET A 239 5.80 10.75 1.36
C MET A 239 4.83 11.47 0.44
N THR A 240 3.69 10.83 0.15
CA THR A 240 2.59 11.46 -0.59
C THR A 240 1.83 12.43 0.32
N ILE A 241 2.48 13.56 0.60
CA ILE A 241 1.99 14.65 1.45
C ILE A 241 2.10 15.98 0.70
N GLN A 242 1.05 16.79 0.75
CA GLN A 242 1.07 18.15 0.23
C GLN A 242 1.90 19.04 1.16
N GLN A 243 2.92 19.68 0.61
CA GLN A 243 3.77 20.55 1.43
C GLN A 243 3.06 21.84 1.87
N THR A 244 2.06 22.29 1.14
CA THR A 244 1.32 23.53 1.43
C THR A 244 0.59 23.45 2.76
N ASP A 245 -0.25 22.44 2.95
CA ASP A 245 -1.15 22.31 4.10
C ASP A 245 -0.84 21.08 4.99
N GLY A 246 0.16 20.26 4.62
CA GLY A 246 0.54 19.05 5.37
C GLY A 246 -0.50 17.94 5.30
N SER A 247 -1.38 17.94 4.31
CA SER A 247 -2.39 16.91 4.13
C SER A 247 -1.89 15.76 3.23
N ARG A 248 -2.57 14.60 3.29
CA ARG A 248 -2.39 13.46 2.38
C ARG A 248 -2.59 13.88 0.92
N SER A 249 -1.76 13.39 0.02
CA SER A 249 -1.99 13.39 -1.42
C SER A 249 -2.36 11.98 -1.88
N SER A 250 -3.64 11.74 -2.14
CA SER A 250 -4.17 10.50 -2.68
C SER A 250 -4.32 10.57 -4.21
N SER A 251 -4.64 9.45 -4.86
CA SER A 251 -5.01 9.49 -6.29
C SER A 251 -6.31 10.27 -6.52
N GLU A 252 -7.23 10.28 -5.56
CA GLU A 252 -8.44 11.09 -5.65
C GLU A 252 -8.09 12.57 -5.64
N SER A 253 -7.42 13.09 -4.60
CA SER A 253 -7.06 14.51 -4.52
C SER A 253 -6.12 14.97 -5.63
N ALA A 254 -5.30 14.06 -6.18
CA ALA A 254 -4.36 14.34 -7.24
C ALA A 254 -5.01 14.49 -8.61
N PHE A 255 -5.90 13.57 -8.97
CA PHE A 255 -6.43 13.49 -10.34
C PHE A 255 -7.81 14.13 -10.50
N SER A 256 -8.56 14.37 -9.41
CA SER A 256 -9.93 14.89 -9.45
C SER A 256 -10.05 16.38 -9.76
N SER A 257 -8.99 17.16 -9.58
CA SER A 257 -9.01 18.62 -9.64
C SER A 257 -9.12 19.25 -11.04
N GLN A 258 -9.24 18.44 -12.10
CA GLN A 258 -9.26 18.94 -13.49
C GLN A 258 -10.60 18.63 -14.15
N ASN A 259 -11.12 19.59 -14.92
CA ASN A 259 -12.34 19.42 -15.71
C ASN A 259 -12.07 18.40 -16.87
N ARG A 260 -12.44 17.13 -16.68
CA ARG A 260 -12.23 16.02 -17.61
C ARG A 260 -13.55 15.41 -18.05
N GLN A 261 -13.55 14.79 -19.23
CA GLN A 261 -14.70 14.04 -19.72
C GLN A 261 -14.74 12.62 -19.18
N TRP A 262 -15.00 12.50 -17.88
CA TRP A 262 -15.21 11.22 -17.21
C TRP A 262 -16.49 11.24 -16.37
N THR A 263 -17.04 10.05 -16.11
CA THR A 263 -18.28 9.87 -15.38
C THR A 263 -18.04 8.89 -14.23
N PHE A 264 -18.47 9.26 -13.04
CA PHE A 264 -18.33 8.43 -11.85
C PHE A 264 -19.65 7.78 -11.46
N TYR A 265 -19.60 6.47 -11.21
CA TYR A 265 -20.64 5.69 -10.58
C TYR A 265 -20.13 5.31 -9.19
N LEU A 266 -20.55 6.06 -8.16
CA LEU A 266 -20.15 5.88 -6.77
C LEU A 266 -21.16 4.99 -6.05
N TYR A 267 -20.70 4.32 -4.97
CA TYR A 267 -21.50 3.32 -4.27
C TYR A 267 -22.05 2.25 -5.23
N ALA A 268 -21.29 1.96 -6.26
CA ALA A 268 -21.63 1.10 -7.38
C ALA A 268 -20.71 -0.12 -7.41
N MET A 269 -21.28 -1.32 -7.28
CA MET A 269 -20.56 -2.59 -7.27
C MET A 269 -20.51 -3.18 -8.67
N ALA A 270 -19.31 -3.43 -9.20
CA ALA A 270 -19.16 -4.24 -10.41
C ALA A 270 -19.46 -5.71 -10.09
N LYS A 271 -20.46 -6.27 -10.75
CA LYS A 271 -20.93 -7.64 -10.52
C LYS A 271 -20.28 -8.65 -11.45
N ARG A 272 -20.11 -8.28 -12.72
CA ARG A 272 -19.59 -9.19 -13.77
C ARG A 272 -19.08 -8.41 -14.98
N ILE A 273 -18.05 -8.92 -15.63
CA ILE A 273 -17.66 -8.52 -16.98
C ILE A 273 -18.52 -9.25 -17.99
N LEU A 274 -19.00 -8.54 -19.00
CA LEU A 274 -19.84 -9.07 -20.06
C LEU A 274 -19.01 -9.33 -21.31
N PHE A 275 -19.25 -10.48 -21.96
CA PHE A 275 -18.53 -10.90 -23.15
C PHE A 275 -19.47 -11.17 -24.32
N ASP A 276 -19.01 -10.92 -25.53
CA ASP A 276 -19.67 -11.42 -26.74
C ASP A 276 -19.24 -12.86 -27.07
N ASN A 277 -19.84 -13.41 -28.13
CA ASN A 277 -19.56 -14.78 -28.59
C ASN A 277 -18.11 -14.99 -29.08
N GLN A 278 -17.34 -13.93 -29.30
CA GLN A 278 -15.93 -13.95 -29.67
C GLN A 278 -15.00 -13.75 -28.46
N LYS A 279 -15.56 -13.82 -27.26
CA LYS A 279 -14.87 -13.57 -25.98
C LYS A 279 -14.25 -12.17 -25.88
N ARG A 280 -14.83 -11.17 -26.54
CA ARG A 280 -14.48 -9.79 -26.36
C ARG A 280 -15.26 -9.22 -25.16
N ALA A 281 -14.60 -8.55 -24.23
CA ALA A 281 -15.25 -7.79 -23.17
C ALA A 281 -16.01 -6.60 -23.78
N THR A 282 -17.32 -6.56 -23.54
CA THR A 282 -18.24 -5.55 -24.11
C THR A 282 -18.76 -4.56 -23.08
N GLY A 283 -18.56 -4.85 -21.78
CA GLY A 283 -19.03 -3.97 -20.71
C GLY A 283 -19.00 -4.63 -19.34
N VAL A 284 -19.64 -3.97 -18.39
CA VAL A 284 -19.69 -4.38 -16.98
C VAL A 284 -21.15 -4.34 -16.51
N LEU A 285 -21.60 -5.40 -15.87
CA LEU A 285 -22.82 -5.39 -15.07
C LEU A 285 -22.51 -4.74 -13.73
N VAL A 286 -23.25 -3.70 -13.37
CA VAL A 286 -23.04 -2.87 -12.20
C VAL A 286 -24.32 -2.84 -11.36
N GLU A 287 -24.18 -2.85 -10.04
CA GLU A 287 -25.27 -2.68 -9.08
C GLU A 287 -25.10 -1.38 -8.29
N GLN A 288 -26.11 -0.53 -8.32
CA GLN A 288 -26.23 0.70 -7.52
C GLN A 288 -27.70 0.85 -7.10
N GLY A 289 -28.14 0.00 -6.17
CA GLY A 289 -29.53 -0.18 -5.84
C GLY A 289 -30.27 -1.06 -6.85
N ASN A 290 -30.13 -0.79 -8.15
CA ASN A 290 -30.59 -1.62 -9.26
C ASN A 290 -29.42 -2.03 -10.14
N GLU A 291 -29.55 -3.13 -10.87
CA GLU A 291 -28.59 -3.56 -11.87
C GLU A 291 -28.74 -2.77 -13.18
N PHE A 292 -27.61 -2.46 -13.81
CA PHE A 292 -27.53 -1.81 -15.11
C PHE A 292 -26.20 -2.16 -15.80
N ILE A 293 -26.13 -1.89 -17.09
CA ILE A 293 -24.96 -2.22 -17.91
C ILE A 293 -24.24 -0.95 -18.35
N LEU A 294 -22.93 -0.93 -18.10
CA LEU A 294 -22.02 0.03 -18.72
C LEU A 294 -21.30 -0.65 -19.86
N THR A 295 -21.61 -0.22 -21.10
CA THR A 295 -21.00 -0.75 -22.31
C THR A 295 -19.68 -0.06 -22.60
N ALA A 296 -18.62 -0.83 -22.87
CA ALA A 296 -17.33 -0.35 -23.32
C ALA A 296 -17.15 -0.59 -24.82
N THR A 297 -17.02 0.47 -25.64
CA THR A 297 -16.80 0.32 -27.09
C THR A 297 -15.36 -0.08 -27.43
N ARG A 298 -14.42 0.22 -26.52
CA ARG A 298 -12.99 -0.13 -26.65
C ARG A 298 -12.58 -1.21 -25.69
N GLU A 299 -12.38 -0.88 -24.40
CA GLU A 299 -11.89 -1.84 -23.40
C GLU A 299 -12.57 -1.65 -22.05
N VAL A 300 -12.65 -2.74 -21.29
CA VAL A 300 -12.86 -2.76 -19.84
C VAL A 300 -11.50 -2.88 -19.16
N ILE A 301 -11.24 -2.05 -18.15
CA ILE A 301 -10.00 -2.04 -17.38
C ILE A 301 -10.32 -2.32 -15.91
N ILE A 302 -9.85 -3.45 -15.40
CA ILE A 302 -10.01 -3.82 -14.00
C ILE A 302 -8.87 -3.20 -13.19
N SER A 303 -9.22 -2.42 -12.17
CA SER A 303 -8.31 -1.76 -11.21
C SER A 303 -8.87 -1.88 -9.79
N ALA A 304 -9.46 -3.03 -9.47
CA ALA A 304 -10.17 -3.29 -8.22
C ALA A 304 -9.25 -3.74 -7.06
N GLY A 305 -7.94 -3.80 -7.29
CA GLY A 305 -6.91 -4.16 -6.31
C GLY A 305 -6.68 -5.66 -6.17
N ALA A 306 -5.64 -6.03 -5.40
CA ALA A 306 -5.12 -7.39 -5.34
C ALA A 306 -6.12 -8.48 -4.89
N PHE A 307 -7.23 -8.12 -4.23
CA PHE A 307 -8.23 -9.07 -3.78
C PHE A 307 -9.44 -9.15 -4.71
N GLN A 308 -9.89 -8.03 -5.21
CA GLN A 308 -11.14 -7.97 -5.97
C GLN A 308 -10.95 -8.02 -7.48
N SER A 309 -9.76 -7.70 -8.01
CA SER A 309 -9.45 -7.93 -9.42
C SER A 309 -9.50 -9.42 -9.79
N PRO A 310 -8.83 -10.34 -9.07
CA PRO A 310 -9.02 -11.77 -9.31
C PRO A 310 -10.44 -12.26 -8.99
N GLN A 311 -11.10 -11.69 -7.96
CA GLN A 311 -12.50 -12.03 -7.65
C GLN A 311 -13.41 -11.72 -8.86
N LEU A 312 -13.32 -10.52 -9.41
CA LEU A 312 -14.14 -10.09 -10.55
C LEU A 312 -13.86 -10.93 -11.79
N LEU A 313 -12.60 -11.30 -12.05
CA LEU A 313 -12.26 -12.23 -13.13
C LEU A 313 -12.95 -13.59 -12.92
N MET A 314 -12.81 -14.20 -11.72
CA MET A 314 -13.39 -15.51 -11.42
C MET A 314 -14.93 -15.54 -11.55
N VAL A 315 -15.63 -14.54 -10.99
CA VAL A 315 -17.10 -14.47 -11.11
C VAL A 315 -17.56 -14.17 -12.55
N SER A 316 -16.65 -13.70 -13.41
CA SER A 316 -16.90 -13.49 -14.84
C SER A 316 -16.47 -14.66 -15.72
N GLY A 317 -16.13 -15.81 -15.13
CA GLY A 317 -15.74 -17.02 -15.86
C GLY A 317 -14.28 -17.05 -16.35
N ILE A 318 -13.41 -16.19 -15.81
CA ILE A 318 -11.98 -16.16 -16.10
C ILE A 318 -11.21 -16.56 -14.84
N GLY A 319 -10.63 -17.74 -14.85
CA GLY A 319 -9.90 -18.26 -13.70
C GLY A 319 -9.76 -19.77 -13.76
N PRO A 320 -9.38 -20.43 -12.65
CA PRO A 320 -9.30 -21.87 -12.62
C PRO A 320 -10.67 -22.50 -12.93
N SER A 321 -10.75 -23.34 -13.96
CA SER A 321 -12.03 -23.91 -14.44
C SER A 321 -12.79 -24.68 -13.35
N TYR A 322 -12.09 -25.32 -12.41
CA TYR A 322 -12.72 -26.00 -11.28
C TYR A 322 -13.45 -25.03 -10.33
N VAL A 323 -12.96 -23.81 -10.17
CA VAL A 323 -13.63 -22.76 -9.36
C VAL A 323 -14.94 -22.36 -10.03
N SER A 324 -14.90 -22.07 -11.34
CA SER A 324 -16.09 -21.73 -12.12
C SER A 324 -17.14 -22.84 -12.03
N GLN A 325 -16.74 -24.10 -12.22
CA GLN A 325 -17.62 -25.27 -12.12
C GLN A 325 -18.24 -25.40 -10.72
N THR A 326 -17.48 -25.18 -9.66
CA THR A 326 -17.97 -25.27 -8.26
C THR A 326 -19.11 -24.30 -8.00
N TYR A 327 -19.08 -23.11 -8.59
CA TYR A 327 -20.07 -22.06 -8.36
C TYR A 327 -21.07 -21.88 -9.52
N GLY A 328 -21.09 -22.80 -10.50
CA GLY A 328 -22.03 -22.76 -11.63
C GLY A 328 -21.80 -21.55 -12.57
N ILE A 329 -20.55 -21.14 -12.73
CA ILE A 329 -20.15 -20.04 -13.59
C ILE A 329 -19.68 -20.62 -14.93
N ASP A 330 -20.16 -20.07 -16.05
CA ASP A 330 -19.70 -20.46 -17.39
C ASP A 330 -18.23 -20.11 -17.60
N VAL A 331 -17.44 -21.07 -18.05
CA VAL A 331 -16.00 -20.87 -18.28
C VAL A 331 -15.77 -20.10 -19.59
N ILE A 332 -15.28 -18.87 -19.48
CA ILE A 332 -14.87 -18.04 -20.62
C ILE A 332 -13.41 -18.33 -20.97
N ALA A 333 -12.52 -18.33 -19.96
CA ALA A 333 -11.10 -18.67 -20.12
C ALA A 333 -10.56 -19.41 -18.89
N ASP A 334 -9.97 -20.59 -19.11
CA ASP A 334 -9.31 -21.36 -18.04
C ASP A 334 -7.91 -20.80 -17.80
N LEU A 335 -7.78 -19.93 -16.80
CA LEU A 335 -6.54 -19.30 -16.37
C LEU A 335 -6.23 -19.67 -14.92
N PRO A 336 -5.49 -20.76 -14.68
CA PRO A 336 -5.24 -21.29 -13.33
C PRO A 336 -4.48 -20.31 -12.41
N GLY A 337 -3.78 -19.32 -12.97
CA GLY A 337 -3.05 -18.32 -12.20
C GLY A 337 -3.89 -17.21 -11.57
N VAL A 338 -5.18 -17.07 -11.96
CA VAL A 338 -6.06 -16.05 -11.35
C VAL A 338 -6.24 -16.34 -9.86
N GLY A 339 -5.93 -15.34 -9.05
CA GLY A 339 -5.97 -15.41 -7.59
C GLY A 339 -4.76 -16.10 -6.96
N GLN A 340 -3.84 -16.67 -7.75
CA GLN A 340 -2.65 -17.36 -7.23
C GLN A 340 -1.44 -16.42 -7.12
N ASN A 341 -0.35 -16.92 -6.51
CA ASN A 341 0.92 -16.20 -6.40
C ASN A 341 0.82 -14.86 -5.63
N MET A 342 -0.08 -14.76 -4.67
CA MET A 342 -0.16 -13.57 -3.82
C MET A 342 1.15 -13.37 -3.06
N TRP A 343 1.79 -12.22 -3.27
CA TRP A 343 2.89 -11.73 -2.46
C TRP A 343 2.39 -10.74 -1.44
N ASP A 344 3.09 -10.65 -0.31
CA ASP A 344 2.85 -9.62 0.71
C ASP A 344 4.07 -9.49 1.63
N HIS A 345 4.20 -8.36 2.31
CA HIS A 345 5.21 -8.10 3.32
C HIS A 345 4.58 -8.08 4.70
N VAL A 346 5.24 -8.69 5.68
CA VAL A 346 4.80 -8.70 7.07
C VAL A 346 5.76 -7.92 7.95
N PHE A 347 5.22 -7.30 9.00
CA PHE A 347 6.01 -6.55 9.98
C PHE A 347 5.79 -7.05 11.41
N PHE A 348 6.77 -6.79 12.25
CA PHE A 348 6.84 -7.11 13.68
C PHE A 348 7.96 -6.28 14.32
N GLY A 349 8.04 -6.21 15.63
CA GLY A 349 9.19 -5.57 16.27
C GLY A 349 9.00 -5.29 17.75
N PRO A 350 10.12 -5.07 18.49
CA PRO A 350 10.09 -4.71 19.90
C PRO A 350 9.71 -3.25 20.10
N SER A 351 9.15 -2.97 21.29
CA SER A 351 8.81 -1.62 21.74
C SER A 351 9.50 -1.29 23.05
N TYR A 352 9.99 -0.07 23.17
CA TYR A 352 10.70 0.45 24.35
C TYR A 352 10.07 1.75 24.83
N GLN A 353 10.16 2.00 26.14
CA GLN A 353 9.89 3.33 26.68
C GLN A 353 11.09 4.27 26.33
N VAL A 354 10.76 5.50 25.91
CA VAL A 354 11.78 6.46 25.44
C VAL A 354 11.63 7.83 26.09
N ALA A 355 12.74 8.58 26.17
CA ALA A 355 12.79 9.92 26.75
C ALA A 355 12.47 11.04 25.73
N VAL A 356 12.06 10.70 24.50
CA VAL A 356 11.73 11.68 23.45
C VAL A 356 10.24 11.65 23.14
N SER A 357 9.72 12.74 22.61
CA SER A 357 8.30 12.85 22.21
C SER A 357 7.96 11.88 21.09
N THR A 358 6.84 11.18 21.25
CA THR A 358 6.28 10.24 20.28
C THR A 358 4.77 10.45 20.10
N LEU A 359 4.15 9.74 19.16
CA LEU A 359 2.70 9.82 18.98
C LEU A 359 1.90 9.18 20.12
N THR A 360 2.54 8.44 21.02
CA THR A 360 1.87 7.92 22.24
C THR A 360 1.21 9.06 23.02
N LEU A 361 1.78 10.25 23.00
CA LEU A 361 1.25 11.43 23.69
C LEU A 361 -0.12 11.87 23.13
N LEU A 362 -0.38 11.66 21.83
CA LEU A 362 -1.69 11.96 21.23
C LEU A 362 -2.81 11.09 21.80
N ALA A 363 -2.49 9.87 22.22
CA ALA A 363 -3.46 8.95 22.81
C ALA A 363 -3.62 9.14 24.33
N SER A 364 -2.59 9.67 25.01
CA SER A 364 -2.55 9.79 26.48
C SER A 364 -2.88 11.17 27.01
N ASP A 365 -2.67 12.24 26.22
CA ASP A 365 -2.92 13.65 26.62
C ASP A 365 -3.91 14.35 25.66
N PRO A 366 -5.18 14.52 26.07
CA PRO A 366 -6.19 15.18 25.27
C PRO A 366 -5.90 16.66 24.95
N LEU A 367 -5.21 17.39 25.84
CA LEU A 367 -4.86 18.79 25.61
C LEU A 367 -3.74 18.89 24.56
N TYR A 368 -2.78 17.97 24.62
CA TYR A 368 -1.76 17.86 23.59
C TYR A 368 -2.39 17.53 22.22
N LEU A 369 -3.28 16.53 22.15
CA LEU A 369 -3.99 16.19 20.91
C LEU A 369 -4.72 17.43 20.34
N LEU A 370 -5.42 18.20 21.19
CA LEU A 370 -6.14 19.39 20.77
C LEU A 370 -5.18 20.46 20.21
N SER A 371 -4.07 20.72 20.90
CA SER A 371 -3.05 21.68 20.43
C SER A 371 -2.42 21.29 19.11
N GLN A 372 -2.16 19.99 18.89
CA GLN A 372 -1.62 19.49 17.64
C GLN A 372 -2.65 19.50 16.50
N ALA A 373 -3.92 19.25 16.80
CA ALA A 373 -5.01 19.40 15.84
C ALA A 373 -5.16 20.85 15.38
N GLU A 374 -5.07 21.81 16.31
CA GLU A 374 -5.06 23.25 16.01
C GLU A 374 -3.86 23.64 15.13
N ALA A 375 -2.65 23.19 15.47
CA ALA A 375 -1.43 23.47 14.72
C ALA A 375 -1.51 22.91 13.29
N TRP A 376 -2.09 21.72 13.11
CA TRP A 376 -2.29 21.13 11.79
C TRP A 376 -3.37 21.90 11.01
N PHE A 377 -4.50 22.16 11.63
CA PHE A 377 -5.67 22.76 10.97
C PHE A 377 -5.40 24.17 10.45
N PHE A 378 -4.81 25.04 11.27
CA PHE A 378 -4.55 26.44 10.89
C PHE A 378 -3.20 26.67 10.20
N GLY A 379 -2.22 25.80 10.40
CA GLY A 379 -0.86 25.98 9.89
C GLY A 379 -0.33 24.85 9.02
N GLY A 380 -1.04 23.73 8.94
CA GLY A 380 -0.50 22.52 8.30
C GLY A 380 0.84 22.10 8.91
N ASN A 381 1.01 22.26 10.22
CA ASN A 381 2.25 22.05 10.97
C ASN A 381 2.03 21.06 12.14
N GLY A 382 3.07 20.82 12.92
CA GLY A 382 3.00 20.00 14.11
C GLY A 382 3.14 18.50 13.83
N VAL A 383 3.06 17.71 14.90
CA VAL A 383 3.31 16.26 14.86
C VAL A 383 2.33 15.51 13.97
N LEU A 384 1.10 16.02 13.79
CA LEU A 384 0.09 15.42 12.92
C LEU A 384 0.42 15.46 11.43
N THR A 385 1.46 16.21 11.01
CA THR A 385 1.98 16.15 9.64
C THR A 385 2.82 14.91 9.37
N ASN A 386 3.10 14.08 10.41
CA ASN A 386 3.96 12.90 10.33
C ASN A 386 3.15 11.62 10.61
N PRO A 387 3.24 10.59 9.77
CA PRO A 387 2.53 9.32 9.96
C PRO A 387 3.23 8.36 10.95
N SER A 388 4.07 8.84 11.86
CA SER A 388 4.85 8.11 12.87
C SER A 388 6.11 7.40 12.39
N THR A 389 6.31 7.22 11.11
CA THR A 389 7.38 6.38 10.52
C THR A 389 8.06 7.12 9.36
N ASP A 390 8.80 8.17 9.66
CA ASP A 390 9.45 9.02 8.65
C ASP A 390 10.91 8.66 8.34
N TYR A 391 11.44 7.60 9.00
CA TYR A 391 12.80 7.11 8.77
C TYR A 391 12.78 5.62 8.48
N VAL A 392 13.42 5.23 7.38
CA VAL A 392 13.45 3.84 6.90
C VAL A 392 14.88 3.39 6.65
N ALA A 393 15.12 2.10 6.79
CA ALA A 393 16.38 1.47 6.46
C ALA A 393 16.12 0.15 5.72
N PHE A 394 16.99 -0.18 4.79
CA PHE A 394 16.94 -1.40 4.00
C PHE A 394 18.30 -2.08 4.01
N GLU A 395 18.36 -3.36 4.32
CA GLU A 395 19.60 -4.12 4.25
C GLU A 395 19.42 -5.56 3.73
N LYS A 396 20.48 -6.11 3.17
CA LYS A 396 20.68 -7.56 3.18
C LYS A 396 21.24 -7.92 4.55
N LEU A 397 20.75 -8.99 5.14
CA LEU A 397 21.21 -9.44 6.45
C LEU A 397 22.73 -9.70 6.43
N PRO A 398 23.48 -9.20 7.42
CA PRO A 398 24.90 -9.44 7.49
C PRO A 398 25.19 -10.93 7.68
N LEU A 399 26.34 -11.42 7.18
CA LEU A 399 26.72 -12.84 7.19
C LEU A 399 26.64 -13.48 8.59
N VAL A 400 26.89 -12.71 9.65
CA VAL A 400 26.78 -13.19 11.03
C VAL A 400 25.34 -13.58 11.38
N SER A 401 24.35 -12.87 10.88
CA SER A 401 22.93 -13.18 11.06
C SER A 401 22.48 -14.41 10.28
N LEU A 402 23.24 -14.81 9.25
CA LEU A 402 22.96 -15.98 8.42
C LEU A 402 23.65 -17.26 8.92
N SER A 403 24.30 -17.24 10.09
CA SER A 403 25.10 -18.36 10.60
C SER A 403 24.29 -19.65 10.82
N GLY A 404 23.00 -19.55 11.15
CA GLY A 404 22.07 -20.67 11.34
C GLY A 404 21.26 -21.07 10.10
N PHE A 405 21.53 -20.45 8.92
CA PHE A 405 20.77 -20.71 7.70
C PHE A 405 21.29 -21.96 6.98
N SER A 406 20.37 -22.83 6.54
CA SER A 406 20.68 -23.98 5.71
C SER A 406 21.14 -23.56 4.31
N GLN A 407 21.66 -24.51 3.53
CA GLN A 407 22.00 -24.27 2.13
C GLN A 407 20.74 -23.89 1.30
N GLU A 408 19.60 -24.48 1.59
CA GLU A 408 18.31 -24.17 0.97
C GLU A 408 17.92 -22.72 1.25
N ASN A 409 17.96 -22.27 2.52
CA ASN A 409 17.64 -20.87 2.86
C ASN A 409 18.55 -19.89 2.10
N LYS A 410 19.83 -20.21 1.94
CA LYS A 410 20.77 -19.37 1.19
C LYS A 410 20.48 -19.36 -0.31
N GLN A 411 20.02 -20.49 -0.88
CA GLN A 411 19.60 -20.59 -2.27
C GLN A 411 18.30 -19.77 -2.51
N ASP A 412 17.34 -19.85 -1.61
CA ASP A 412 16.13 -19.03 -1.65
C ASP A 412 16.45 -17.54 -1.70
N LEU A 413 17.34 -17.07 -0.81
CA LEU A 413 17.75 -15.68 -0.78
C LEU A 413 18.59 -15.26 -1.99
N ALA A 414 19.36 -16.19 -2.58
CA ALA A 414 20.14 -15.94 -3.79
C ALA A 414 19.27 -15.74 -5.05
N TRP A 415 17.98 -16.08 -5.00
CA TRP A 415 17.03 -15.76 -6.07
C TRP A 415 16.81 -14.26 -6.22
N PHE A 416 16.93 -13.51 -5.12
CA PHE A 416 16.77 -12.05 -5.12
C PHE A 416 18.07 -11.36 -5.54
N PRO A 417 18.02 -10.39 -6.46
CA PRO A 417 19.19 -9.61 -6.89
C PRO A 417 19.98 -8.99 -5.74
N SER A 418 21.23 -8.62 -6.02
CA SER A 418 22.14 -8.09 -4.99
C SER A 418 21.69 -6.75 -4.37
N ASP A 419 20.94 -5.93 -5.12
CA ASP A 419 20.38 -4.66 -4.66
C ASP A 419 18.95 -4.80 -4.10
N TRP A 420 18.43 -6.02 -3.98
CA TRP A 420 17.15 -6.31 -3.33
C TRP A 420 17.39 -6.56 -1.84
N PRO A 421 16.96 -5.68 -0.94
CA PRO A 421 17.08 -5.89 0.49
C PRO A 421 16.25 -7.09 0.95
N GLU A 422 16.68 -7.76 2.00
CA GLU A 422 15.93 -8.84 2.63
C GLU A 422 14.99 -8.32 3.72
N VAL A 423 15.43 -7.24 4.37
CA VAL A 423 14.74 -6.61 5.50
C VAL A 423 14.66 -5.10 5.32
N GLU A 424 13.53 -4.55 5.73
CA GLU A 424 13.31 -3.14 5.96
C GLU A 424 13.12 -2.87 7.46
N TYR A 425 13.61 -1.74 7.95
CA TYR A 425 13.34 -1.25 9.31
C TYR A 425 12.67 0.11 9.25
N LEU A 426 11.60 0.27 10.02
CA LEU A 426 10.93 1.55 10.22
C LEU A 426 11.16 2.07 11.64
N ALA A 427 11.52 3.35 11.75
CA ALA A 427 11.55 4.04 13.03
C ALA A 427 10.12 4.41 13.45
N GLY A 428 9.46 3.54 14.19
CA GLY A 428 8.10 3.74 14.68
C GLY A 428 8.08 4.62 15.94
N SER A 429 7.72 5.88 15.79
CA SER A 429 7.58 6.81 16.93
C SER A 429 6.25 6.61 17.66
N THR A 430 5.96 5.35 18.02
CA THR A 430 4.74 4.93 18.72
C THR A 430 4.93 3.54 19.31
N TYR A 431 4.06 3.16 20.24
CA TYR A 431 3.98 1.77 20.70
C TYR A 431 3.28 0.91 19.65
N VAL A 432 3.95 -0.09 19.14
CA VAL A 432 3.41 -1.02 18.13
C VAL A 432 2.74 -2.24 18.78
N GLY A 433 3.39 -2.83 19.80
CA GLY A 433 2.84 -3.99 20.53
C GLY A 433 2.45 -5.14 19.58
N ASN A 434 1.26 -5.71 19.78
CA ASN A 434 0.69 -6.74 18.90
C ASN A 434 -0.15 -6.19 17.75
N PHE A 435 -0.20 -4.87 17.59
CA PHE A 435 -0.92 -4.15 16.56
C PHE A 435 -2.41 -4.51 16.40
N SER A 436 -3.04 -5.03 17.44
CA SER A 436 -4.47 -5.37 17.39
C SER A 436 -5.35 -4.13 17.19
N ASP A 437 -5.11 -3.10 18.01
CA ASP A 437 -5.71 -1.76 17.87
C ASP A 437 -4.64 -0.71 18.21
N PRO A 438 -4.03 -0.08 17.21
CA PRO A 438 -2.90 0.84 17.40
C PRO A 438 -3.18 2.02 18.34
N TYR A 439 -4.43 2.37 18.56
CA TYR A 439 -4.82 3.46 19.47
C TYR A 439 -5.14 2.98 20.89
N VAL A 440 -5.95 1.93 21.00
CA VAL A 440 -6.42 1.44 22.30
C VAL A 440 -5.29 0.84 23.11
N GLN A 441 -4.34 0.20 22.46
CA GLN A 441 -3.19 -0.44 23.11
C GLN A 441 -2.08 0.52 23.54
N GLN A 442 -2.15 1.83 23.18
CA GLN A 442 -1.13 2.79 23.61
C GLN A 442 -1.06 2.85 25.14
N PRO A 443 0.15 2.79 25.73
CA PRO A 443 0.31 2.98 27.17
C PRO A 443 -0.21 4.36 27.61
N ARG A 444 -0.82 4.40 28.79
CA ARG A 444 -1.46 5.64 29.29
C ARG A 444 -0.47 6.68 29.81
N THR A 445 0.75 6.26 30.11
CA THR A 445 1.81 7.11 30.65
C THR A 445 3.13 6.81 29.96
N GLY A 446 3.99 7.81 29.85
CA GLY A 446 5.28 7.68 29.17
C GLY A 446 5.21 7.85 27.67
N GLN A 447 6.37 7.77 27.03
CA GLN A 447 6.55 7.82 25.58
C GLN A 447 7.13 6.48 25.14
N TYR A 448 6.66 5.96 24.01
CA TYR A 448 7.10 4.65 23.52
C TYR A 448 7.45 4.74 22.04
N ALA A 449 8.46 3.97 21.67
CA ALA A 449 8.89 3.83 20.29
C ALA A 449 9.19 2.37 19.96
N SER A 450 9.13 2.03 18.70
CA SER A 450 9.37 0.68 18.18
C SER A 450 10.33 0.74 17.00
N ILE A 451 11.18 -0.26 16.84
CA ILE A 451 11.89 -0.51 15.59
C ILE A 451 11.17 -1.68 14.93
N ILE A 452 10.54 -1.38 13.81
CA ILE A 452 9.66 -2.32 13.10
C ILE A 452 10.48 -3.00 12.02
N GLY A 453 10.68 -4.33 12.14
CA GLY A 453 11.29 -5.15 11.10
C GLY A 453 10.25 -5.64 10.12
N ILE A 454 10.56 -5.61 8.83
CA ILE A 454 9.69 -6.01 7.73
C ILE A 454 10.43 -7.00 6.84
N LEU A 455 9.80 -8.13 6.56
CA LEU A 455 10.29 -9.10 5.57
C LEU A 455 9.92 -8.61 4.17
N VAL A 456 10.91 -8.14 3.38
CA VAL A 456 10.70 -7.58 2.03
C VAL A 456 11.22 -8.48 0.89
N ALA A 457 11.73 -9.66 1.24
CA ALA A 457 12.12 -10.72 0.30
C ALA A 457 11.43 -12.06 0.67
N PRO A 458 10.09 -12.11 0.80
CA PRO A 458 9.40 -13.33 1.21
C PRO A 458 9.46 -14.41 0.13
N ILE A 459 9.60 -15.67 0.55
CA ILE A 459 9.48 -16.85 -0.31
C ILE A 459 8.04 -17.40 -0.30
N SER A 460 7.34 -17.27 0.82
CA SER A 460 5.95 -17.73 0.96
C SER A 460 5.00 -17.01 0.00
N ARG A 461 4.05 -17.76 -0.56
CA ARG A 461 3.05 -17.26 -1.50
C ARG A 461 1.65 -17.63 -1.04
N GLY A 462 0.76 -16.66 -1.11
CA GLY A 462 -0.63 -16.84 -0.81
C GLY A 462 -1.52 -16.95 -2.05
N ASN A 463 -2.82 -16.94 -1.79
CA ASN A 463 -3.83 -16.94 -2.84
C ASN A 463 -5.11 -16.20 -2.40
N VAL A 464 -5.92 -15.88 -3.39
CA VAL A 464 -7.26 -15.32 -3.26
C VAL A 464 -8.21 -16.20 -4.07
N THR A 465 -9.36 -16.55 -3.51
CA THR A 465 -10.40 -17.26 -4.25
C THR A 465 -11.80 -16.74 -3.90
N ILE A 466 -12.80 -17.12 -4.70
CA ILE A 466 -14.19 -16.75 -4.43
C ILE A 466 -14.85 -17.77 -3.50
N ARG A 467 -15.95 -17.36 -2.85
CA ARG A 467 -16.83 -18.23 -2.06
C ARG A 467 -18.24 -18.32 -2.62
N SER A 468 -18.54 -17.53 -3.65
CA SER A 468 -19.81 -17.55 -4.40
C SER A 468 -19.60 -16.92 -5.78
N ALA A 469 -20.66 -16.90 -6.60
CA ALA A 469 -20.69 -16.23 -7.89
C ALA A 469 -21.02 -14.72 -7.80
N ASP A 470 -21.09 -14.16 -6.60
CA ASP A 470 -21.44 -12.76 -6.35
C ASP A 470 -20.24 -11.98 -5.77
N THR A 471 -19.89 -10.83 -6.37
CA THR A 471 -18.84 -9.93 -5.88
C THR A 471 -19.20 -9.24 -4.57
N ALA A 472 -20.46 -9.23 -4.13
CA ALA A 472 -20.87 -8.74 -2.83
C ALA A 472 -20.33 -9.60 -1.67
N ASP A 473 -20.09 -10.90 -1.93
CA ASP A 473 -19.48 -11.80 -0.98
C ASP A 473 -17.95 -11.61 -0.98
N MET A 474 -17.39 -11.30 0.19
CA MET A 474 -15.95 -11.08 0.32
C MET A 474 -15.15 -12.31 -0.13
N PRO A 475 -14.06 -12.15 -0.90
CA PRO A 475 -13.21 -13.25 -1.31
C PRO A 475 -12.53 -13.91 -0.11
N VAL A 476 -12.12 -15.17 -0.28
CA VAL A 476 -11.26 -15.88 0.66
C VAL A 476 -9.83 -15.48 0.40
N ILE A 477 -9.16 -14.97 1.43
CA ILE A 477 -7.78 -14.48 1.38
C ILE A 477 -6.91 -15.40 2.24
N SER A 478 -5.98 -16.10 1.61
CA SER A 478 -5.02 -16.99 2.27
C SER A 478 -3.59 -16.49 2.00
N PRO A 479 -3.05 -15.62 2.85
CA PRO A 479 -1.76 -14.98 2.57
C PRO A 479 -0.57 -15.92 2.72
N ASN A 480 -0.69 -17.01 3.45
CA ASN A 480 0.34 -18.01 3.71
C ASN A 480 1.67 -17.41 4.21
N TRP A 481 1.60 -16.38 5.06
CA TRP A 481 2.79 -15.73 5.62
C TRP A 481 3.59 -16.71 6.48
N LEU A 482 4.93 -16.62 6.41
CA LEU A 482 5.87 -17.44 7.20
C LEU A 482 5.67 -18.97 7.05
N GLU A 483 5.25 -19.44 5.88
CA GLU A 483 5.15 -20.88 5.63
C GLU A 483 6.52 -21.53 5.43
N THR A 484 7.46 -20.83 4.76
CA THR A 484 8.80 -21.35 4.52
C THR A 484 9.73 -21.19 5.72
N ASP A 485 10.73 -22.06 5.83
CA ASP A 485 11.77 -21.96 6.86
C ASP A 485 12.63 -20.70 6.66
N THR A 486 12.87 -20.33 5.40
CA THR A 486 13.62 -19.13 5.04
C THR A 486 12.95 -17.87 5.60
N ASP A 487 11.63 -17.70 5.39
CA ASP A 487 10.90 -16.54 5.89
C ASP A 487 10.93 -16.46 7.42
N LYS A 488 10.79 -17.62 8.10
CA LYS A 488 10.87 -17.70 9.57
C LYS A 488 12.22 -17.23 10.08
N LYS A 489 13.32 -17.74 9.48
CA LYS A 489 14.68 -17.38 9.89
C LYS A 489 15.04 -15.95 9.60
N VAL A 490 14.68 -15.42 8.42
CA VAL A 490 14.88 -14.00 8.09
C VAL A 490 14.12 -13.11 9.08
N SER A 491 12.88 -13.47 9.42
CA SER A 491 12.07 -12.71 10.37
C SER A 491 12.68 -12.71 11.79
N VAL A 492 13.17 -13.86 12.26
CA VAL A 492 13.87 -13.94 13.57
C VAL A 492 15.16 -13.11 13.55
N ALA A 493 15.95 -13.19 12.46
CA ALA A 493 17.17 -12.41 12.31
C ALA A 493 16.87 -10.90 12.29
N ALA A 494 15.82 -10.48 11.57
CA ALA A 494 15.36 -9.08 11.54
C ALA A 494 14.92 -8.60 12.93
N TYR A 495 14.22 -9.43 13.70
CA TYR A 495 13.79 -9.11 15.06
C TYR A 495 15.00 -8.91 16.00
N ARG A 496 15.99 -9.82 15.93
CA ARG A 496 17.25 -9.69 16.67
C ARG A 496 17.99 -8.40 16.31
N ARG A 497 18.05 -8.11 15.03
CA ARG A 497 18.69 -6.89 14.52
C ARG A 497 18.01 -5.62 15.02
N ALA A 498 16.65 -5.62 15.12
CA ALA A 498 15.90 -4.52 15.74
C ALA A 498 16.24 -4.36 17.24
N ARG A 499 16.43 -5.46 17.99
CA ARG A 499 16.93 -5.43 19.38
C ARG A 499 18.36 -4.88 19.48
N ASP A 500 19.23 -5.27 18.54
CA ASP A 500 20.63 -4.77 18.52
C ASP A 500 20.66 -3.26 18.31
N LEU A 501 19.80 -2.70 17.48
CA LEU A 501 19.66 -1.24 17.30
C LEU A 501 19.31 -0.54 18.61
N PHE A 502 18.38 -1.07 19.40
CA PHE A 502 18.04 -0.50 20.72
C PHE A 502 19.18 -0.62 21.75
N ARG A 503 20.11 -1.56 21.58
CA ARG A 503 21.25 -1.81 22.48
C ARG A 503 22.49 -0.98 22.11
N THR A 504 22.47 -0.20 21.04
CA THR A 504 23.58 0.65 20.63
C THR A 504 23.90 1.74 21.67
N GLN A 505 25.13 2.19 21.73
CA GLN A 505 25.53 3.32 22.60
C GLN A 505 24.79 4.61 22.20
N SER A 506 24.57 4.78 20.90
CA SER A 506 23.81 5.91 20.36
C SER A 506 22.37 6.00 20.89
N MET A 507 21.73 4.87 21.19
CA MET A 507 20.37 4.82 21.72
C MET A 507 20.30 4.96 23.23
N ALA A 508 21.37 4.69 23.96
CA ALA A 508 21.39 4.69 25.43
C ALA A 508 20.83 5.97 26.08
N PRO A 509 21.07 7.20 25.55
CA PRO A 509 20.53 8.42 26.16
C PRO A 509 19.00 8.54 26.11
N VAL A 510 18.32 7.82 25.21
CA VAL A 510 16.87 7.96 25.00
C VAL A 510 16.07 6.74 25.43
N ILE A 511 16.70 5.63 25.73
CA ILE A 511 16.02 4.41 26.20
C ILE A 511 15.80 4.49 27.71
N LEU A 512 14.55 4.23 28.14
CA LEU A 512 14.18 4.21 29.55
C LEU A 512 13.85 2.77 29.96
N GLY A 513 14.76 2.15 30.71
CA GLY A 513 14.57 0.78 31.20
C GLY A 513 14.83 -0.32 30.18
N GLN A 514 14.10 -1.41 30.31
CA GLN A 514 14.24 -2.60 29.47
C GLN A 514 13.22 -2.61 28.34
N GLU A 515 13.31 -3.60 27.45
CA GLU A 515 12.28 -3.87 26.43
C GLU A 515 10.91 -3.99 27.09
N TYR A 516 10.01 -3.09 26.71
CA TYR A 516 8.66 -3.03 27.29
C TYR A 516 7.75 -4.11 26.70
N PHE A 517 7.91 -4.39 25.41
CA PHE A 517 7.16 -5.42 24.71
C PHE A 517 8.06 -6.10 23.67
N PRO A 518 8.04 -7.42 23.59
CA PRO A 518 7.35 -8.41 24.43
C PRO A 518 8.03 -8.66 25.78
N GLY A 519 9.25 -8.19 26.01
CA GLY A 519 10.08 -8.43 27.17
C GLY A 519 11.31 -9.27 26.85
N LEU A 520 12.38 -9.07 27.64
CA LEU A 520 13.68 -9.71 27.39
C LEU A 520 13.74 -11.21 27.79
N GLU A 521 12.71 -11.73 28.42
CA GLU A 521 12.60 -13.16 28.78
C GLU A 521 12.48 -14.08 27.57
N HIS A 522 12.23 -13.53 26.38
CA HIS A 522 12.11 -14.24 25.11
C HIS A 522 13.39 -14.06 24.29
N GLU A 523 14.36 -14.99 24.44
CA GLU A 523 15.68 -14.84 23.83
C GLU A 523 16.00 -15.86 22.75
N THR A 524 15.42 -17.06 22.81
CA THR A 524 15.68 -18.10 21.81
C THR A 524 15.00 -17.82 20.49
N ASP A 525 15.50 -18.38 19.38
CA ASP A 525 14.90 -18.24 18.06
C ASP A 525 13.46 -18.74 18.02
N SER A 526 13.16 -19.82 18.76
CA SER A 526 11.79 -20.35 18.84
C SER A 526 10.83 -19.43 19.59
N GLU A 527 11.27 -18.81 20.68
CA GLU A 527 10.48 -17.83 21.44
C GLU A 527 10.24 -16.56 20.63
N ILE A 528 11.26 -16.05 19.96
CA ILE A 528 11.14 -14.89 19.07
C ILE A 528 10.18 -15.20 17.90
N LEU A 529 10.29 -16.38 17.27
CA LEU A 529 9.38 -16.78 16.22
C LEU A 529 7.93 -16.88 16.71
N GLU A 530 7.73 -17.39 17.93
CA GLU A 530 6.40 -17.47 18.54
C GLU A 530 5.80 -16.08 18.78
N ILE A 531 6.61 -15.10 19.23
CA ILE A 531 6.20 -13.71 19.36
C ILE A 531 5.82 -13.14 17.99
N ILE A 532 6.68 -13.34 16.98
CA ILE A 532 6.41 -12.88 15.63
C ILE A 532 5.06 -13.43 15.15
N ARG A 533 4.80 -14.72 15.28
CA ARG A 533 3.53 -15.34 14.89
C ARG A 533 2.32 -14.77 15.62
N ASN A 534 2.48 -14.44 16.90
CA ASN A 534 1.41 -13.88 17.72
C ASN A 534 1.17 -12.39 17.48
N THR A 535 2.13 -11.67 16.89
CA THR A 535 2.09 -10.20 16.80
C THR A 535 2.21 -9.65 15.39
N MET A 536 2.74 -10.44 14.44
CA MET A 536 2.93 -9.96 13.07
C MET A 536 1.64 -9.48 12.43
N MET A 537 1.79 -8.49 11.58
CA MET A 537 0.74 -7.92 10.76
C MET A 537 1.27 -7.72 9.34
N THR A 538 0.38 -7.69 8.37
CA THR A 538 0.72 -7.23 7.02
C THR A 538 1.10 -5.75 7.04
N ILE A 539 2.02 -5.34 6.16
CA ILE A 539 2.21 -3.92 5.85
C ILE A 539 1.38 -3.48 4.62
N TYR A 540 0.32 -4.27 4.32
CA TYR A 540 -0.72 -3.98 3.32
C TYR A 540 -0.23 -4.00 1.87
N HIS A 541 0.76 -4.81 1.54
CA HIS A 541 1.41 -4.88 0.23
C HIS A 541 0.92 -6.04 -0.65
N ALA A 542 -0.27 -6.64 -0.37
CA ALA A 542 -0.82 -7.71 -1.21
C ALA A 542 -0.80 -7.35 -2.69
N SER A 543 -0.26 -8.25 -3.51
CA SER A 543 -0.01 -8.06 -4.94
C SER A 543 0.08 -9.38 -5.70
N CYS A 544 0.31 -9.33 -7.00
CA CYS A 544 0.67 -10.46 -7.88
C CYS A 544 -0.44 -11.51 -8.10
N THR A 545 -1.68 -11.25 -7.74
CA THR A 545 -2.80 -12.20 -7.81
C THR A 545 -3.43 -12.33 -9.20
N CYS A 546 -3.02 -11.49 -10.16
CA CYS A 546 -3.31 -11.59 -11.60
C CYS A 546 -2.00 -11.42 -12.38
N LYS A 547 -1.01 -12.25 -12.04
CA LYS A 547 0.40 -12.11 -12.42
C LYS A 547 0.61 -11.86 -13.92
N MET A 548 1.35 -10.80 -14.23
CA MET A 548 1.89 -10.54 -15.57
C MET A 548 2.96 -11.56 -15.93
N GLY A 549 3.02 -12.00 -17.18
CA GLY A 549 4.04 -12.93 -17.65
C GLY A 549 3.93 -13.22 -19.15
N VAL A 550 4.71 -14.20 -19.59
CA VAL A 550 4.71 -14.67 -20.98
C VAL A 550 3.62 -15.72 -21.21
N SER A 551 3.16 -15.87 -22.45
CA SER A 551 2.09 -16.82 -22.80
C SER A 551 2.43 -18.30 -22.54
N THR A 552 3.69 -18.63 -22.37
CA THR A 552 4.18 -19.99 -22.03
C THR A 552 4.15 -20.26 -20.52
N ASP A 553 4.01 -19.25 -19.69
CA ASP A 553 3.81 -19.39 -18.25
C ASP A 553 2.33 -19.64 -17.95
N ARG A 554 1.97 -20.87 -17.60
CA ARG A 554 0.57 -21.25 -17.28
C ARG A 554 -0.01 -20.50 -16.08
N MET A 555 0.84 -19.91 -15.24
CA MET A 555 0.40 -19.12 -14.09
C MET A 555 0.32 -17.62 -14.42
N ALA A 556 0.66 -17.20 -15.63
CA ALA A 556 0.44 -15.83 -16.07
C ALA A 556 -1.05 -15.61 -16.39
N VAL A 557 -1.57 -14.47 -15.96
CA VAL A 557 -2.96 -14.05 -16.20
C VAL A 557 -3.04 -13.00 -17.30
N ILE A 558 -2.02 -12.15 -17.37
CA ILE A 558 -1.94 -11.03 -18.30
C ILE A 558 -0.57 -10.97 -18.97
N ASP A 559 -0.52 -10.36 -20.15
CA ASP A 559 0.74 -10.07 -20.86
C ASP A 559 1.41 -8.78 -20.35
N SER A 560 2.58 -8.43 -20.91
CA SER A 560 3.35 -7.21 -20.55
C SER A 560 2.61 -5.89 -20.85
N ARG A 561 1.53 -5.93 -21.62
CA ARG A 561 0.62 -4.81 -21.89
C ARG A 561 -0.63 -4.85 -21.01
N ALA A 562 -0.61 -5.67 -19.95
CA ALA A 562 -1.71 -5.90 -19.00
C ALA A 562 -3.00 -6.48 -19.62
N ARG A 563 -2.96 -7.06 -20.82
CA ARG A 563 -4.10 -7.68 -21.48
C ARG A 563 -4.32 -9.09 -20.95
N VAL A 564 -5.56 -9.43 -20.61
CA VAL A 564 -5.94 -10.74 -20.09
C VAL A 564 -5.84 -11.81 -21.18
N PHE A 565 -5.15 -12.91 -20.90
CA PHE A 565 -5.02 -14.03 -21.85
C PHE A 565 -6.37 -14.70 -22.13
N GLY A 566 -6.55 -15.19 -23.36
CA GLY A 566 -7.73 -15.95 -23.79
C GLY A 566 -8.98 -15.13 -24.06
N VAL A 567 -8.94 -13.81 -23.87
CA VAL A 567 -10.01 -12.85 -24.19
C VAL A 567 -9.46 -11.60 -24.86
N THR A 568 -10.33 -10.72 -25.36
CA THR A 568 -9.92 -9.43 -25.93
C THR A 568 -10.73 -8.30 -25.28
N GLY A 569 -10.24 -7.05 -25.38
CA GLY A 569 -10.93 -5.87 -24.83
C GLY A 569 -10.92 -5.81 -23.30
N LEU A 570 -10.03 -6.55 -22.61
CA LEU A 570 -9.94 -6.61 -21.16
C LEU A 570 -8.49 -6.47 -20.68
N ARG A 571 -8.26 -5.57 -19.71
CA ARG A 571 -6.97 -5.42 -19.02
C ARG A 571 -7.15 -5.46 -17.50
N VAL A 572 -6.05 -5.81 -16.80
CA VAL A 572 -5.94 -5.67 -15.33
C VAL A 572 -4.76 -4.77 -15.01
N VAL A 573 -5.03 -3.67 -14.33
CA VAL A 573 -4.01 -2.65 -14.03
C VAL A 573 -4.15 -2.17 -12.59
N ASP A 574 -3.47 -2.85 -11.69
CA ASP A 574 -3.28 -2.53 -10.27
C ASP A 574 -2.18 -3.43 -9.70
N ALA A 575 -2.06 -3.51 -8.37
CA ALA A 575 -1.05 -4.35 -7.73
C ALA A 575 -1.20 -5.86 -8.03
N SER A 576 -2.40 -6.34 -8.40
CA SER A 576 -2.61 -7.74 -8.81
C SER A 576 -1.81 -8.11 -10.05
N ALA A 577 -1.58 -7.14 -10.93
CA ALA A 577 -0.88 -7.29 -12.20
C ALA A 577 0.64 -7.53 -12.06
N PHE A 578 1.23 -7.25 -10.92
CA PHE A 578 2.66 -7.37 -10.71
C PHE A 578 3.14 -8.81 -10.92
N PRO A 579 4.24 -9.06 -11.67
CA PRO A 579 4.84 -10.41 -11.75
C PRO A 579 5.56 -10.80 -10.46
N ILE A 580 6.10 -9.82 -9.75
CA ILE A 580 6.77 -9.87 -8.45
C ILE A 580 6.38 -8.63 -7.65
N LEU A 581 6.43 -8.69 -6.33
CA LEU A 581 6.32 -7.51 -5.47
C LEU A 581 7.74 -6.92 -5.28
N PRO A 582 8.08 -5.78 -5.92
CA PRO A 582 9.39 -5.16 -5.71
C PRO A 582 9.57 -4.76 -4.24
N PRO A 583 10.83 -4.69 -3.74
CA PRO A 583 11.10 -4.37 -2.35
C PRO A 583 10.61 -2.96 -1.97
N GLY A 584 10.22 -2.79 -0.70
CA GLY A 584 9.68 -1.56 -0.16
C GLY A 584 8.19 -1.39 -0.43
N HIS A 585 7.73 -0.14 -0.53
CA HIS A 585 6.31 0.22 -0.59
C HIS A 585 5.80 0.35 -2.03
N PRO A 586 4.75 -0.40 -2.46
CA PRO A 586 4.40 -0.57 -3.87
C PRO A 586 3.64 0.61 -4.49
N GLN A 587 3.26 1.64 -3.72
CA GLN A 587 2.43 2.75 -4.19
C GLN A 587 2.99 3.42 -5.46
N SER A 588 4.30 3.72 -5.49
CA SER A 588 4.95 4.34 -6.64
C SER A 588 4.90 3.45 -7.89
N THR A 589 5.09 2.15 -7.70
CA THR A 589 5.05 1.14 -8.78
C THR A 589 3.64 0.98 -9.35
N ILE A 590 2.59 1.13 -8.53
CA ILE A 590 1.20 1.12 -9.01
C ILE A 590 0.93 2.33 -9.91
N TYR A 591 1.37 3.53 -9.50
CA TYR A 591 1.26 4.73 -10.34
C TYR A 591 2.05 4.56 -11.65
N MET A 592 3.29 4.09 -11.57
CA MET A 592 4.13 3.84 -12.74
C MET A 592 3.47 2.90 -13.74
N LEU A 593 2.94 1.77 -13.27
CA LEU A 593 2.26 0.79 -14.12
C LEU A 593 1.04 1.41 -14.82
N ALA A 594 0.21 2.14 -14.07
CA ALA A 594 -0.97 2.80 -14.59
C ALA A 594 -0.61 3.84 -15.68
N GLU A 595 0.42 4.66 -15.45
CA GLU A 595 0.93 5.62 -16.44
C GLU A 595 1.47 4.94 -17.69
N LYS A 596 2.25 3.85 -17.52
CA LYS A 596 2.82 3.08 -18.65
C LYS A 596 1.72 2.46 -19.50
N ILE A 597 0.75 1.81 -18.87
CA ILE A 597 -0.35 1.15 -19.59
C ILE A 597 -1.30 2.19 -20.24
N ALA A 598 -1.54 3.33 -19.60
CA ALA A 598 -2.30 4.41 -20.22
C ALA A 598 -1.63 4.90 -21.53
N VAL A 599 -0.30 5.04 -21.54
CA VAL A 599 0.45 5.41 -22.76
C VAL A 599 0.34 4.31 -23.81
N ASP A 600 0.44 3.04 -23.39
CA ASP A 600 0.28 1.90 -24.31
C ASP A 600 -1.11 1.91 -25.01
N ILE A 601 -2.17 2.14 -24.25
CA ILE A 601 -3.54 2.23 -24.77
C ILE A 601 -3.67 3.41 -25.76
N ILE A 602 -3.12 4.57 -25.42
CA ILE A 602 -3.21 5.80 -26.26
C ILE A 602 -2.46 5.63 -27.57
N ILE A 603 -1.30 4.99 -27.57
CA ILE A 603 -0.44 4.86 -28.78
C ILE A 603 -0.94 3.75 -29.70
N HIS A 604 -1.31 2.61 -29.14
CA HIS A 604 -1.58 1.41 -29.95
C HIS A 604 -3.08 1.16 -30.18
N GLY A 605 -3.94 1.89 -29.47
CA GLY A 605 -5.38 1.63 -29.48
C GLY A 605 -5.74 0.29 -28.83
N SER A 606 -7.01 -0.03 -28.86
CA SER A 606 -7.57 -1.32 -28.46
C SER A 606 -7.75 -2.23 -29.65
#